data_6d15e364a69200fcdb464536f1784de4
#
_entry.id   6d15e364a69200fcdb464536f1784de4
#
_cell.length_a   1.000
_cell.length_b   1.000
_cell.length_c   1.000
_cell.angle_alpha   90.00
_cell.angle_beta   90.00
_cell.angle_gamma   90.00
#
_symmetry.space_group_name_H-M   'P 1'
#
loop_
_entity.id
_entity.type
_entity.pdbx_description
1 polymer ?
#
loop_
_entity_poly.entity_id
_entity_poly.type
_entity_poly.pdbx_seq_one_letter_code
_entity_poly.pdbx_strand_id
1 'polypeptide(L)'
;LYCSWQTHQAFPTHFDTHEVFALHAAGEKVWNIYEGRLQNPIANDTHKNVDDEFNAKNRGDLLEVVTLRPGDVLYIPRGQYHDALASSEGCIHLSFGVTHVIGIDVMTLLFEQALADPAIRSNIPLIGSSDDARGAWVDDLIDRVAKIGKSKAFQSSIGPLHDAFHYHRGGIGLPGDALEEGGEDRFE
;
A
#
# COMPACT_ATOMS: atom_id res chain seq x y z
N LEU A 1 13.90 9.60 -2.62
CA LEU A 1 14.35 10.84 -3.26
C LEU A 1 14.40 10.64 -4.76
N TYR A 2 13.76 11.52 -5.53
CA TYR A 2 13.79 11.51 -6.98
C TYR A 2 14.37 12.82 -7.51
N CYS A 3 15.36 12.69 -8.42
CA CYS A 3 15.89 13.78 -9.21
C CYS A 3 15.42 13.58 -10.65
N SER A 4 14.81 14.59 -11.25
CA SER A 4 14.27 14.52 -12.63
C SER A 4 14.75 15.73 -13.44
N TRP A 5 14.93 15.52 -14.75
CA TRP A 5 15.31 16.56 -15.71
C TRP A 5 14.23 16.71 -16.76
N GLN A 6 14.06 17.91 -17.30
CA GLN A 6 12.98 18.32 -18.20
C GLN A 6 12.76 17.43 -19.42
N THR A 7 13.77 16.76 -19.90
CA THR A 7 13.72 15.94 -21.13
C THR A 7 13.46 14.46 -20.87
N HIS A 8 13.31 14.06 -19.62
CA HIS A 8 13.20 12.63 -19.27
C HIS A 8 12.01 12.37 -18.36
N GLN A 9 11.01 11.68 -18.89
CA GLN A 9 9.92 11.10 -18.07
C GLN A 9 10.39 9.75 -17.53
N ALA A 10 10.57 9.66 -16.23
CA ALA A 10 11.10 8.45 -15.59
C ALA A 10 10.12 7.28 -15.61
N PHE A 11 8.82 7.57 -15.50
CA PHE A 11 7.76 6.57 -15.45
C PHE A 11 6.60 6.95 -16.37
N PRO A 12 6.06 6.00 -17.15
CA PRO A 12 4.80 6.19 -17.87
C PRO A 12 3.65 6.33 -16.85
N THR A 13 2.45 6.60 -17.34
CA THR A 13 1.25 6.61 -16.48
C THR A 13 1.11 5.28 -15.76
N HIS A 14 1.01 5.34 -14.43
CA HIS A 14 0.93 4.16 -13.54
C HIS A 14 0.09 4.46 -12.31
N PHE A 15 -0.04 3.50 -11.44
CA PHE A 15 -0.56 3.63 -10.08
C PHE A 15 0.41 2.99 -9.09
N ASP A 16 0.38 3.46 -7.85
CA ASP A 16 1.12 2.84 -6.75
C ASP A 16 0.26 1.89 -5.92
N THR A 17 0.89 0.86 -5.35
CA THR A 17 0.25 -0.11 -4.47
C THR A 17 0.22 0.32 -3.00
N HIS A 18 0.61 1.55 -2.72
CA HIS A 18 0.65 2.21 -1.41
C HIS A 18 0.22 3.67 -1.53
N GLU A 19 -0.06 4.32 -0.42
CA GLU A 19 -0.31 5.76 -0.38
C GLU A 19 1.00 6.50 -0.64
N VAL A 20 0.94 7.63 -1.36
CA VAL A 20 2.13 8.45 -1.66
C VAL A 20 1.92 9.89 -1.19
N PHE A 21 2.92 10.43 -0.52
CA PHE A 21 3.08 11.85 -0.28
C PHE A 21 4.34 12.32 -1.02
N ALA A 22 4.16 13.17 -2.03
CA ALA A 22 5.26 13.75 -2.79
C ALA A 22 5.54 15.17 -2.28
N LEU A 23 6.62 15.33 -1.49
CA LEU A 23 7.11 16.62 -1.02
C LEU A 23 8.09 17.19 -2.03
N HIS A 24 7.78 18.32 -2.63
CA HIS A 24 8.64 18.98 -3.60
C HIS A 24 9.70 19.83 -2.92
N ALA A 25 10.98 19.61 -3.26
CA ALA A 25 12.11 20.24 -2.59
C ALA A 25 12.85 21.26 -3.46
N ALA A 26 12.92 21.08 -4.79
CA ALA A 26 13.58 21.99 -5.70
C ALA A 26 13.03 21.89 -7.12
N GLY A 27 13.06 23.01 -7.87
CA GLY A 27 12.57 23.11 -9.24
C GLY A 27 11.03 23.03 -9.30
N GLU A 28 10.49 22.69 -10.48
CA GLU A 28 9.04 22.50 -10.68
C GLU A 28 8.76 21.17 -11.35
N LYS A 29 7.65 20.53 -11.00
CA LYS A 29 7.19 19.27 -11.58
C LYS A 29 5.69 19.30 -11.81
N VAL A 30 5.27 18.99 -13.02
CA VAL A 30 3.85 18.84 -13.38
C VAL A 30 3.43 17.40 -13.14
N TRP A 31 2.34 17.23 -12.43
CA TRP A 31 1.69 15.97 -12.16
C TRP A 31 0.34 15.91 -12.87
N ASN A 32 0.12 14.87 -13.61
CA ASN A 32 -1.15 14.54 -14.23
C ASN A 32 -1.84 13.50 -13.38
N ILE A 33 -3.03 13.81 -12.91
CA ILE A 33 -3.88 12.90 -12.15
C ILE A 33 -5.06 12.50 -13.04
N TYR A 34 -5.36 11.23 -13.12
CA TYR A 34 -6.40 10.69 -13.98
C TYR A 34 -7.62 10.26 -13.17
N GLU A 35 -8.79 10.15 -13.82
CA GLU A 35 -10.03 9.74 -13.16
C GLU A 35 -10.00 8.31 -12.64
N GLY A 36 -9.28 7.44 -13.36
CA GLY A 36 -9.19 6.02 -13.03
C GLY A 36 -8.44 5.76 -11.73
N ARG A 37 -8.94 4.81 -10.96
CA ARG A 37 -8.30 4.31 -9.75
C ARG A 37 -8.48 2.82 -9.63
N LEU A 38 -7.37 2.07 -9.58
CA LEU A 38 -7.44 0.65 -9.28
C LEU A 38 -7.78 0.46 -7.80
N GLN A 39 -8.84 -0.29 -7.54
CA GLN A 39 -9.31 -0.45 -6.18
C GLN A 39 -8.39 -1.38 -5.38
N ASN A 40 -7.82 -0.88 -4.29
CA ASN A 40 -7.01 -1.61 -3.32
C ASN A 40 -5.91 -2.50 -3.94
N PRO A 41 -5.06 -1.99 -4.84
CA PRO A 41 -3.98 -2.80 -5.38
C PRO A 41 -3.01 -3.20 -4.26
N ILE A 42 -2.38 -4.37 -4.42
CA ILE A 42 -1.39 -4.90 -3.48
C ILE A 42 -0.06 -5.12 -4.19
N ALA A 43 1.02 -5.14 -3.42
CA ALA A 43 2.38 -5.31 -3.94
C ALA A 43 2.66 -6.78 -4.30
N ASN A 44 1.94 -7.33 -5.27
CA ASN A 44 2.13 -8.69 -5.82
C ASN A 44 2.34 -8.64 -7.34
N ASP A 45 2.66 -9.79 -7.94
CA ASP A 45 2.96 -9.88 -9.37
C ASP A 45 1.80 -9.43 -10.27
N THR A 46 0.55 -9.64 -9.84
CA THR A 46 -0.65 -9.24 -10.59
C THR A 46 -0.76 -7.73 -10.75
N HIS A 47 -0.37 -6.96 -9.71
CA HIS A 47 -0.52 -5.50 -9.71
C HIS A 47 0.78 -4.74 -9.96
N LYS A 48 1.95 -5.39 -9.82
CA LYS A 48 3.25 -4.76 -10.10
C LYS A 48 3.67 -4.84 -11.57
N ASN A 49 3.22 -5.87 -12.29
CA ASN A 49 3.67 -6.19 -13.64
C ASN A 49 2.58 -5.94 -14.68
N VAL A 50 1.72 -4.96 -14.43
CA VAL A 50 0.73 -4.50 -15.43
C VAL A 50 1.46 -3.76 -16.56
N ASP A 51 1.03 -4.01 -17.78
CA ASP A 51 1.60 -3.36 -18.96
C ASP A 51 0.98 -1.98 -19.23
N ASP A 52 1.61 -1.25 -20.17
CA ASP A 52 1.15 0.08 -20.53
C ASP A 52 -0.24 0.08 -21.18
N GLU A 53 -0.63 -1.00 -21.85
CA GLU A 53 -1.97 -1.14 -22.45
C GLU A 53 -3.04 -1.23 -21.36
N PHE A 54 -2.80 -2.02 -20.32
CA PHE A 54 -3.67 -2.09 -19.16
C PHE A 54 -3.81 -0.72 -18.48
N ASN A 55 -2.70 -0.02 -18.26
CA ASN A 55 -2.71 1.31 -17.64
C ASN A 55 -3.48 2.32 -18.51
N ALA A 56 -3.20 2.36 -19.83
CA ALA A 56 -3.89 3.25 -20.76
C ALA A 56 -5.40 3.01 -20.82
N LYS A 57 -5.84 1.76 -20.72
CA LYS A 57 -7.26 1.38 -20.73
C LYS A 57 -7.99 1.76 -19.44
N ASN A 58 -7.30 1.72 -18.29
CA ASN A 58 -7.92 1.85 -16.97
C ASN A 58 -7.73 3.21 -16.31
N ARG A 59 -6.82 4.06 -16.82
CA ARG A 59 -6.53 5.37 -16.23
C ARG A 59 -7.69 6.37 -16.32
N GLY A 60 -8.61 6.19 -17.30
CA GLY A 60 -9.67 7.18 -17.57
C GLY A 60 -9.14 8.47 -18.20
N ASP A 61 -9.95 9.50 -18.15
CA ASP A 61 -9.59 10.83 -18.66
C ASP A 61 -8.71 11.60 -17.65
N LEU A 62 -8.07 12.67 -18.13
CA LEU A 62 -7.27 13.55 -17.28
C LEU A 62 -8.20 14.31 -16.32
N LEU A 63 -8.06 14.07 -15.04
CA LEU A 63 -8.87 14.71 -13.99
C LEU A 63 -8.29 16.07 -13.60
N GLU A 64 -6.98 16.14 -13.36
CA GLU A 64 -6.34 17.35 -12.87
C GLU A 64 -4.86 17.39 -13.28
N VAL A 65 -4.36 18.62 -13.48
CA VAL A 65 -2.94 18.91 -13.72
C VAL A 65 -2.44 19.80 -12.59
N VAL A 66 -1.49 19.30 -11.80
CA VAL A 66 -0.95 20.01 -10.64
C VAL A 66 0.53 20.31 -10.86
N THR A 67 0.91 21.57 -10.71
CA THR A 67 2.34 21.95 -10.73
C THR A 67 2.83 22.12 -9.29
N LEU A 68 3.77 21.27 -8.89
CA LEU A 68 4.41 21.36 -7.57
C LEU A 68 5.66 22.22 -7.61
N ARG A 69 5.79 23.07 -6.59
CA ARG A 69 6.92 23.95 -6.31
C ARG A 69 7.53 23.61 -4.96
N PRO A 70 8.76 24.08 -4.66
CA PRO A 70 9.39 23.83 -3.36
C PRO A 70 8.48 24.22 -2.18
N GLY A 71 8.25 23.25 -1.29
CA GLY A 71 7.35 23.36 -0.15
C GLY A 71 5.97 22.73 -0.37
N ASP A 72 5.56 22.47 -1.62
CA ASP A 72 4.27 21.82 -1.90
C ASP A 72 4.33 20.32 -1.58
N VAL A 73 3.18 19.80 -1.14
CA VAL A 73 2.97 18.36 -0.90
C VAL A 73 1.75 17.90 -1.68
N LEU A 74 1.92 16.86 -2.49
CA LEU A 74 0.83 16.18 -3.16
C LEU A 74 0.59 14.82 -2.49
N TYR A 75 -0.65 14.58 -2.06
CA TYR A 75 -1.10 13.27 -1.63
C TYR A 75 -1.77 12.53 -2.79
N ILE A 76 -1.30 11.32 -3.06
CA ILE A 76 -1.85 10.44 -4.08
C ILE A 76 -2.31 9.15 -3.38
N PRO A 77 -3.62 8.88 -3.34
CA PRO A 77 -4.13 7.67 -2.73
C PRO A 77 -3.74 6.42 -3.52
N ARG A 78 -3.56 5.31 -2.81
CA ARG A 78 -3.26 4.00 -3.38
C ARG A 78 -4.17 3.67 -4.56
N GLY A 79 -3.57 3.26 -5.67
CA GLY A 79 -4.28 2.88 -6.89
C GLY A 79 -4.66 4.02 -7.83
N GLN A 80 -4.44 5.28 -7.45
CA GLN A 80 -4.73 6.44 -8.28
C GLN A 80 -3.75 6.51 -9.45
N TYR A 81 -4.29 6.55 -10.69
CA TYR A 81 -3.45 6.71 -11.87
C TYR A 81 -2.89 8.12 -11.96
N HIS A 82 -1.58 8.17 -12.20
CA HIS A 82 -0.84 9.42 -12.32
C HIS A 82 0.42 9.24 -13.17
N ASP A 83 0.94 10.35 -13.64
CA ASP A 83 2.31 10.49 -14.15
C ASP A 83 2.86 11.87 -13.81
N ALA A 84 4.17 12.05 -14.01
CA ALA A 84 4.78 13.33 -13.70
C ALA A 84 5.98 13.63 -14.60
N LEU A 85 6.09 14.89 -14.99
CA LEU A 85 7.17 15.40 -15.83
C LEU A 85 7.78 16.65 -15.21
N ALA A 86 9.11 16.69 -15.13
CA ALA A 86 9.81 17.92 -14.72
C ALA A 86 9.58 19.02 -15.75
N SER A 87 9.16 20.20 -15.28
CA SER A 87 8.94 21.40 -16.11
C SER A 87 10.10 22.39 -16.06
N SER A 88 11.06 22.18 -15.14
CA SER A 88 12.30 22.95 -15.00
C SER A 88 13.52 22.13 -15.46
N GLU A 89 14.69 22.78 -15.58
CA GLU A 89 15.95 22.12 -15.97
C GLU A 89 16.32 20.94 -15.03
N GLY A 90 15.90 21.02 -13.77
CA GLY A 90 16.03 19.96 -12.79
C GLY A 90 15.02 20.14 -11.66
N CYS A 91 14.51 19.05 -11.14
CA CYS A 91 13.68 19.08 -9.94
C CYS A 91 14.00 17.93 -8.98
N ILE A 92 13.73 18.19 -7.72
CA ILE A 92 13.92 17.22 -6.63
C ILE A 92 12.63 17.10 -5.84
N HIS A 93 12.15 15.88 -5.65
CA HIS A 93 11.07 15.61 -4.71
C HIS A 93 11.38 14.37 -3.85
N LEU A 94 10.80 14.36 -2.66
CA LEU A 94 10.82 13.21 -1.77
C LEU A 94 9.45 12.53 -1.84
N SER A 95 9.42 11.23 -2.13
CA SER A 95 8.20 10.43 -2.03
C SER A 95 8.25 9.63 -0.74
N PHE A 96 7.18 9.74 0.04
CA PHE A 96 6.94 8.93 1.22
C PHE A 96 5.83 7.94 0.90
N GLY A 97 6.18 6.66 0.81
CA GLY A 97 5.21 5.58 0.67
C GLY A 97 4.68 5.17 2.04
N VAL A 98 3.36 5.15 2.20
CA VAL A 98 2.71 4.70 3.43
C VAL A 98 1.93 3.43 3.14
N THR A 99 2.25 2.36 3.86
CA THR A 99 1.53 1.09 3.82
C THR A 99 0.68 0.93 5.06
N HIS A 100 -0.44 0.23 4.93
CA HIS A 100 -1.36 -0.07 6.02
C HIS A 100 -1.47 -1.59 6.19
N VAL A 101 -1.86 -2.01 7.39
CA VAL A 101 -2.35 -3.38 7.61
C VAL A 101 -3.63 -3.57 6.80
N ILE A 102 -3.65 -4.58 5.97
CA ILE A 102 -4.76 -4.88 5.08
C ILE A 102 -5.38 -6.25 5.38
N GLY A 103 -6.50 -6.56 4.77
CA GLY A 103 -7.20 -7.83 4.99
C GLY A 103 -6.34 -9.07 4.76
N ILE A 104 -5.35 -9.02 3.84
CA ILE A 104 -4.41 -10.14 3.61
C ILE A 104 -3.52 -10.38 4.83
N ASP A 105 -3.07 -9.34 5.51
CA ASP A 105 -2.24 -9.51 6.74
C ASP A 105 -3.04 -10.19 7.84
N VAL A 106 -4.33 -9.81 7.98
CA VAL A 106 -5.26 -10.47 8.90
C VAL A 106 -5.51 -11.92 8.51
N MET A 107 -5.66 -12.22 7.22
CA MET A 107 -5.82 -13.61 6.73
C MET A 107 -4.54 -14.42 6.96
N THR A 108 -3.36 -13.82 6.79
CA THR A 108 -2.08 -14.47 7.09
C THR A 108 -1.99 -14.82 8.57
N LEU A 109 -2.31 -13.89 9.46
CA LEU A 109 -2.36 -14.16 10.90
C LEU A 109 -3.36 -15.26 11.26
N LEU A 110 -4.54 -15.27 10.61
CA LEU A 110 -5.54 -16.31 10.80
C LEU A 110 -4.99 -17.69 10.38
N PHE A 111 -4.32 -17.74 9.24
CA PHE A 111 -3.70 -18.96 8.76
C PHE A 111 -2.60 -19.45 9.72
N GLU A 112 -1.74 -18.57 10.19
CA GLU A 112 -0.69 -18.91 11.18
C GLU A 112 -1.28 -19.49 12.46
N GLN A 113 -2.35 -18.88 12.99
CA GLN A 113 -3.03 -19.40 14.18
C GLN A 113 -3.74 -20.74 13.89
N ALA A 114 -4.28 -20.92 12.69
CA ALA A 114 -4.92 -22.18 12.29
C ALA A 114 -3.94 -23.35 12.25
N LEU A 115 -2.64 -23.11 12.05
CA LEU A 115 -1.61 -24.17 12.08
C LEU A 115 -1.53 -24.90 13.42
N ALA A 116 -2.10 -24.37 14.50
CA ALA A 116 -2.19 -25.07 15.79
C ALA A 116 -3.18 -26.26 15.73
N ASP A 117 -4.19 -26.24 14.84
CA ASP A 117 -5.14 -27.33 14.67
C ASP A 117 -4.49 -28.48 13.83
N PRO A 118 -4.37 -29.70 14.36
CA PRO A 118 -3.82 -30.83 13.61
C PRO A 118 -4.58 -31.16 12.32
N ALA A 119 -5.88 -30.87 12.23
CA ALA A 119 -6.67 -31.13 11.04
C ALA A 119 -6.23 -30.25 9.87
N ILE A 120 -5.84 -29.00 10.13
CA ILE A 120 -5.30 -28.07 9.11
C ILE A 120 -3.97 -28.61 8.53
N ARG A 121 -3.23 -29.39 9.30
CA ARG A 121 -1.95 -29.97 8.90
C ARG A 121 -2.08 -31.42 8.42
N SER A 122 -3.31 -31.94 8.32
CA SER A 122 -3.54 -33.30 7.86
C SER A 122 -3.36 -33.43 6.35
N ASN A 123 -3.08 -34.65 5.90
CA ASN A 123 -3.02 -34.95 4.49
C ASN A 123 -4.42 -34.81 3.85
N ILE A 124 -4.42 -34.33 2.62
CA ILE A 124 -5.63 -34.36 1.79
C ILE A 124 -6.08 -35.83 1.57
N PRO A 125 -7.39 -36.11 1.38
CA PRO A 125 -7.86 -37.45 1.08
C PRO A 125 -7.12 -38.10 -0.10
N LEU A 126 -6.90 -39.39 0.00
CA LEU A 126 -6.10 -40.17 -0.97
C LEU A 126 -6.64 -40.00 -2.40
N ILE A 127 -5.74 -40.15 -3.39
CA ILE A 127 -6.09 -40.26 -4.80
C ILE A 127 -7.04 -41.44 -4.96
N GLY A 128 -8.24 -41.17 -5.53
CA GLY A 128 -9.30 -42.21 -5.65
C GLY A 128 -10.44 -42.05 -4.65
N SER A 129 -10.34 -41.14 -3.67
CA SER A 129 -11.49 -40.76 -2.86
C SER A 129 -12.59 -40.11 -3.73
N SER A 130 -13.86 -40.30 -3.36
CA SER A 130 -14.97 -39.66 -4.06
C SER A 130 -14.92 -38.12 -3.96
N ASP A 131 -15.59 -37.44 -4.89
CA ASP A 131 -15.73 -35.98 -4.86
C ASP A 131 -16.44 -35.53 -3.58
N ASP A 132 -17.44 -36.29 -3.11
CA ASP A 132 -18.15 -35.99 -1.87
C ASP A 132 -17.22 -36.06 -0.65
N ALA A 133 -16.32 -37.03 -0.60
CA ALA A 133 -15.36 -37.16 0.50
C ALA A 133 -14.34 -36.00 0.49
N ARG A 134 -13.91 -35.56 -0.69
CA ARG A 134 -13.05 -34.38 -0.82
C ARG A 134 -13.77 -33.09 -0.45
N GLY A 135 -15.04 -32.95 -0.89
CA GLY A 135 -15.91 -31.84 -0.53
C GLY A 135 -16.08 -31.73 0.98
N ALA A 136 -16.49 -32.80 1.64
CA ALA A 136 -16.66 -32.83 3.10
C ALA A 136 -15.37 -32.49 3.87
N TRP A 137 -14.21 -32.93 3.37
CA TRP A 137 -12.91 -32.58 3.97
C TRP A 137 -12.61 -31.08 3.84
N VAL A 138 -12.88 -30.47 2.68
CA VAL A 138 -12.72 -29.04 2.47
C VAL A 138 -13.67 -28.24 3.37
N ASP A 139 -14.93 -28.67 3.47
CA ASP A 139 -15.94 -28.01 4.32
C ASP A 139 -15.48 -28.02 5.80
N ASP A 140 -14.97 -29.17 6.30
CA ASP A 140 -14.42 -29.26 7.67
C ASP A 140 -13.25 -28.28 7.87
N LEU A 141 -12.33 -28.18 6.90
CA LEU A 141 -11.22 -27.21 7.00
C LEU A 141 -11.72 -25.76 7.07
N ILE A 142 -12.65 -25.38 6.21
CA ILE A 142 -13.22 -24.03 6.17
C ILE A 142 -13.93 -23.71 7.48
N ASP A 143 -14.73 -24.65 8.01
CA ASP A 143 -15.44 -24.46 9.28
C ASP A 143 -14.48 -24.28 10.45
N ARG A 144 -13.37 -25.02 10.49
CA ARG A 144 -12.32 -24.86 11.51
C ARG A 144 -11.68 -23.47 11.46
N VAL A 145 -11.26 -23.04 10.27
CA VAL A 145 -10.68 -21.71 10.05
C VAL A 145 -11.68 -20.62 10.42
N ALA A 146 -12.94 -20.77 10.01
CA ALA A 146 -14.01 -19.83 10.36
C ALA A 146 -14.27 -19.76 11.88
N LYS A 147 -14.21 -20.89 12.57
CA LYS A 147 -14.35 -20.94 14.04
C LYS A 147 -13.22 -20.19 14.73
N ILE A 148 -11.99 -20.36 14.28
CA ILE A 148 -10.82 -19.62 14.80
C ILE A 148 -11.01 -18.12 14.56
N GLY A 149 -11.31 -17.70 13.33
CA GLY A 149 -11.47 -16.28 12.97
C GLY A 149 -12.61 -15.58 13.71
N LYS A 150 -13.68 -16.32 14.06
CA LYS A 150 -14.81 -15.81 14.88
C LYS A 150 -14.52 -15.80 16.38
N SER A 151 -13.43 -16.37 16.81
CA SER A 151 -13.09 -16.43 18.26
C SER A 151 -12.68 -15.06 18.79
N LYS A 152 -13.02 -14.79 20.06
CA LYS A 152 -12.59 -13.56 20.74
C LYS A 152 -11.06 -13.47 20.82
N ALA A 153 -10.37 -14.59 20.96
CA ALA A 153 -8.91 -14.65 21.05
C ALA A 153 -8.29 -14.12 19.74
N PHE A 154 -8.77 -14.61 18.58
CA PHE A 154 -8.29 -14.12 17.29
C PHE A 154 -8.62 -12.63 17.08
N GLN A 155 -9.85 -12.22 17.33
CA GLN A 155 -10.26 -10.82 17.17
C GLN A 155 -9.43 -9.87 18.04
N SER A 156 -9.04 -10.30 19.26
CA SER A 156 -8.17 -9.53 20.14
C SER A 156 -6.71 -9.44 19.64
N SER A 157 -6.28 -10.31 18.73
CA SER A 157 -4.92 -10.27 18.18
C SER A 157 -4.74 -9.25 17.03
N ILE A 158 -5.84 -8.65 16.55
CA ILE A 158 -5.78 -7.64 15.46
C ILE A 158 -5.13 -6.34 15.92
N GLY A 159 -5.41 -5.89 17.16
CA GLY A 159 -4.75 -4.70 17.72
C GLY A 159 -3.22 -4.83 17.75
N PRO A 160 -2.67 -5.89 18.41
CA PRO A 160 -1.23 -6.16 18.37
C PRO A 160 -0.63 -6.30 16.97
N LEU A 161 -1.35 -6.89 16.01
CA LEU A 161 -0.92 -6.93 14.60
C LEU A 161 -0.75 -5.52 14.03
N HIS A 162 -1.73 -4.65 14.26
CA HIS A 162 -1.67 -3.26 13.82
C HIS A 162 -0.50 -2.52 14.48
N ASP A 163 -0.31 -2.69 15.78
CA ASP A 163 0.77 -2.04 16.54
C ASP A 163 2.16 -2.52 16.10
N ALA A 164 2.30 -3.80 15.72
CA ALA A 164 3.56 -4.36 15.22
C ALA A 164 3.97 -3.78 13.86
N PHE A 165 3.04 -3.26 13.08
CA PHE A 165 3.32 -2.57 11.82
C PHE A 165 3.86 -1.15 12.00
N HIS A 166 3.80 -0.59 13.20
CA HIS A 166 4.52 0.63 13.50
C HIS A 166 6.02 0.33 13.54
N TYR A 167 6.74 0.79 12.53
CA TYR A 167 8.20 0.78 12.59
C TYR A 167 8.64 1.50 13.85
N HIS A 168 9.28 0.80 14.76
CA HIS A 168 10.02 1.42 15.85
C HIS A 168 11.12 2.26 15.22
N ARG A 169 10.81 3.49 14.88
CA ARG A 169 11.84 4.48 14.58
C ARG A 169 12.63 4.62 15.88
N GLY A 170 13.92 4.31 15.81
CA GLY A 170 14.81 4.64 16.91
C GLY A 170 14.53 6.08 17.30
N GLY A 171 14.31 6.33 18.58
CA GLY A 171 13.92 7.66 19.04
C GLY A 171 14.91 8.68 18.49
N ILE A 172 14.49 9.42 17.47
CA ILE A 172 15.14 10.68 17.14
C ILE A 172 14.69 11.57 18.29
N GLY A 173 15.48 11.60 19.36
CA GLY A 173 15.33 12.62 20.38
C GLY A 173 15.64 13.95 19.71
N LEU A 174 14.60 14.59 19.17
CA LEU A 174 14.72 16.03 18.94
C LEU A 174 14.95 16.64 20.33
N PRO A 175 15.97 17.47 20.52
CA PRO A 175 16.12 18.22 21.75
C PRO A 175 14.76 18.86 22.06
N GLY A 176 14.26 18.70 23.30
CA GLY A 176 12.95 19.22 23.70
C GLY A 176 12.79 20.71 23.37
N ASP A 177 13.87 21.44 23.41
CA ASP A 177 13.97 22.87 23.11
C ASP A 177 13.76 23.21 21.61
N ALA A 178 13.93 22.25 20.69
CA ALA A 178 13.69 22.49 19.25
C ALA A 178 12.21 22.59 18.86
N LEU A 179 11.30 22.21 19.75
CA LEU A 179 9.85 22.31 19.54
C LEU A 179 9.24 23.54 20.20
N GLU A 180 9.91 24.14 21.19
CA GLU A 180 9.40 25.33 21.89
C GLU A 180 9.76 26.64 21.21
N GLU A 181 10.85 26.72 20.45
CA GLU A 181 11.27 27.95 19.74
C GLU A 181 10.63 28.17 18.36
N GLY A 182 9.85 27.20 17.85
CA GLY A 182 9.20 27.25 16.53
C GLY A 182 7.72 27.62 16.53
N GLY A 183 7.13 27.92 17.69
CA GLY A 183 5.68 27.85 17.87
C GLY A 183 4.85 29.07 17.53
N GLU A 184 5.39 30.25 17.35
CA GLU A 184 4.53 31.45 17.23
C GLU A 184 4.72 32.35 15.99
N ASP A 185 5.78 32.19 15.17
CA ASP A 185 6.08 33.24 14.17
C ASP A 185 6.21 32.78 12.71
N ARG A 186 5.64 31.65 12.29
CA ARG A 186 5.79 31.18 10.90
C ARG A 186 4.49 30.90 10.11
N PHE A 187 3.36 31.40 10.57
CA PHE A 187 2.12 31.38 9.79
C PHE A 187 1.43 32.76 9.83
N GLU A 188 2.08 33.73 9.21
CA GLU A 188 1.40 34.91 8.62
C GLU A 188 1.65 34.92 7.12
#